data_04bef9152c30a11635fa462f763574bf
#
_entry.id   04bef9152c30a11635fa462f763574bf
#
_cell.length_a   1.000
_cell.length_b   1.000
_cell.length_c   1.000
_cell.angle_alpha   90.00
_cell.angle_beta   90.00
_cell.angle_gamma   90.00
#
_symmetry.space_group_name_H-M   'P 1'
#
loop_
_entity.id
_entity.type
_entity.pdbx_description
1 polymer ?
#
loop_
_entity_poly.entity_id
_entity_poly.type
_entity_poly.pdbx_seq_one_letter_code
_entity_poly.pdbx_strand_id
1 'polypeptide(L)'
;MTRTPVNVTVTGAAGQIGYALLFRIASGHLLGPDVPVNLRLLEITPALKAAEGTAMELDDCAFPLLRSIEITDDANVAFDGANVALLVGARPRTKGMERGDLLAANGGIFKPQGKAINDNAADDIKVLVVGNPANTNALIAQASAPDVPAERFTAMTRLDHNRALTQLAKKTGTTVSDIKRLTIWGNHSATQYPDIFHAEIAGKNAAEVVNDQQWLADEFIPTVAKRGAAIIEARGASSAASAANAAIDHVHTWVNGTAEGDWTSMGIPSDGSYGVPEGLISSFPVTVKDGQYSIVQGLDINEFSRARIDASVKELVEERDAVRELGLI
;
A
#
# COMPACT_ATOMS: atom_id res chain seq x y z
N MET A 1 23.02 -23.66 -0.34
CA MET A 1 23.66 -22.33 -0.34
C MET A 1 22.74 -21.39 0.44
N THR A 2 23.25 -20.69 1.44
CA THR A 2 22.48 -19.66 2.16
C THR A 2 22.24 -18.49 1.20
N ARG A 3 20.96 -18.12 1.00
CA ARG A 3 20.63 -16.92 0.20
C ARG A 3 21.20 -15.67 0.88
N THR A 4 21.59 -14.67 0.08
CA THR A 4 21.98 -13.35 0.58
C THR A 4 20.77 -12.71 1.29
N PRO A 5 20.95 -12.15 2.50
CA PRO A 5 19.87 -11.46 3.17
C PRO A 5 19.36 -10.24 2.37
N VAL A 6 18.05 -10.04 2.40
CA VAL A 6 17.40 -8.87 1.81
C VAL A 6 17.26 -7.78 2.88
N ASN A 7 17.67 -6.56 2.55
CA ASN A 7 17.56 -5.41 3.44
C ASN A 7 16.13 -4.84 3.35
N VAL A 8 15.39 -4.89 4.44
CA VAL A 8 14.02 -4.39 4.56
C VAL A 8 13.98 -3.25 5.55
N THR A 9 13.61 -2.07 5.08
CA THR A 9 13.45 -0.86 5.90
C THR A 9 11.97 -0.62 6.18
N VAL A 10 11.62 -0.37 7.44
CA VAL A 10 10.28 -0.01 7.89
C VAL A 10 10.34 1.31 8.62
N THR A 11 9.58 2.31 8.16
CA THR A 11 9.45 3.61 8.83
C THR A 11 8.24 3.60 9.76
N GLY A 12 8.28 4.39 10.84
CA GLY A 12 7.25 4.34 11.86
C GLY A 12 7.19 2.96 12.54
N ALA A 13 8.36 2.33 12.68
CA ALA A 13 8.50 0.94 13.07
C ALA A 13 8.00 0.64 14.51
N ALA A 14 8.03 1.63 15.40
CA ALA A 14 7.52 1.52 16.77
C ALA A 14 6.00 1.75 16.87
N GLY A 15 5.32 2.14 15.80
CA GLY A 15 3.87 2.30 15.75
C GLY A 15 3.12 0.97 15.71
N GLN A 16 1.79 0.99 15.86
CA GLN A 16 0.97 -0.22 15.88
C GLN A 16 1.06 -1.05 14.60
N ILE A 17 1.06 -0.38 13.43
CA ILE A 17 1.21 -1.07 12.14
C ILE A 17 2.62 -1.66 12.03
N GLY A 18 3.65 -0.89 12.36
CA GLY A 18 5.05 -1.35 12.38
C GLY A 18 5.23 -2.57 13.27
N TYR A 19 4.73 -2.52 14.50
CA TYR A 19 4.76 -3.64 15.43
C TYR A 19 4.11 -4.91 14.83
N ALA A 20 2.88 -4.80 14.28
CA ALA A 20 2.20 -5.94 13.68
C ALA A 20 2.90 -6.47 12.40
N LEU A 21 3.66 -5.61 11.71
CA LEU A 21 4.31 -5.91 10.44
C LEU A 21 5.65 -6.65 10.62
N LEU A 22 6.48 -6.18 11.55
CA LEU A 22 7.87 -6.61 11.72
C LEU A 22 8.00 -8.10 12.01
N PHE A 23 7.18 -8.67 12.88
CA PHE A 23 7.20 -10.10 13.22
C PHE A 23 6.84 -10.96 12.01
N ARG A 24 5.95 -10.50 11.15
CA ARG A 24 5.55 -11.21 9.93
C ARG A 24 6.63 -11.11 8.85
N ILE A 25 7.34 -10.01 8.76
CA ILE A 25 8.51 -9.89 7.88
C ILE A 25 9.59 -10.88 8.34
N ALA A 26 9.94 -10.86 9.62
CA ALA A 26 10.97 -11.71 10.20
C ALA A 26 10.65 -13.22 10.11
N SER A 27 9.36 -13.57 10.14
CA SER A 27 8.90 -14.97 9.99
C SER A 27 8.83 -15.48 8.56
N GLY A 28 9.15 -14.63 7.55
CA GLY A 28 9.21 -15.01 6.14
C GLY A 28 7.91 -14.80 5.34
N HIS A 29 6.87 -14.18 5.92
CA HIS A 29 5.62 -13.93 5.20
C HIS A 29 5.75 -12.86 4.10
N LEU A 30 6.74 -11.95 4.19
CA LEU A 30 6.93 -10.89 3.20
C LEU A 30 7.54 -11.43 1.89
N LEU A 31 8.67 -12.13 1.99
CA LEU A 31 9.49 -12.49 0.83
C LEU A 31 9.49 -13.98 0.50
N GLY A 32 9.07 -14.80 1.44
CA GLY A 32 9.08 -16.26 1.32
C GLY A 32 9.77 -16.94 2.50
N PRO A 33 9.51 -18.24 2.68
CA PRO A 33 9.92 -18.99 3.87
C PRO A 33 11.41 -19.32 3.93
N ASP A 34 12.17 -19.02 2.89
CA ASP A 34 13.60 -19.33 2.75
C ASP A 34 14.46 -18.08 2.44
N VAL A 35 13.88 -16.88 2.53
CA VAL A 35 14.58 -15.61 2.27
C VAL A 35 14.96 -14.96 3.59
N PRO A 36 16.26 -14.92 3.96
CA PRO A 36 16.70 -14.21 5.16
C PRO A 36 16.58 -12.69 4.99
N VAL A 37 16.37 -11.99 6.09
CA VAL A 37 16.17 -10.54 6.11
C VAL A 37 17.07 -9.85 7.11
N ASN A 38 17.54 -8.65 6.76
CA ASN A 38 18.05 -7.65 7.68
C ASN A 38 16.95 -6.59 7.85
N LEU A 39 16.55 -6.28 9.08
CA LEU A 39 15.56 -5.26 9.37
C LEU A 39 16.24 -3.95 9.72
N ARG A 40 15.76 -2.85 9.14
CA ARG A 40 16.11 -1.49 9.54
C ARG A 40 14.86 -0.75 9.97
N LEU A 41 14.87 -0.31 11.21
CA LEU A 41 13.76 0.35 11.88
C LEU A 41 14.03 1.84 11.91
N LEU A 42 13.35 2.60 11.04
CA LEU A 42 13.45 4.05 11.04
C LEU A 42 12.34 4.66 11.88
N GLU A 43 12.75 5.44 12.88
CA GLU A 43 11.84 6.14 13.75
C GLU A 43 12.28 7.58 14.00
N ILE A 44 11.37 8.39 14.51
CA ILE A 44 11.71 9.70 15.06
C ILE A 44 12.46 9.53 16.38
N THR A 45 13.39 10.44 16.71
CA THR A 45 14.22 10.35 17.91
C THR A 45 13.45 10.04 19.19
N PRO A 46 12.26 10.64 19.47
CA PRO A 46 11.48 10.31 20.67
C PRO A 46 10.95 8.87 20.73
N ALA A 47 10.85 8.18 19.59
CA ALA A 47 10.30 6.83 19.50
C ALA A 47 11.38 5.73 19.43
N LEU A 48 12.68 6.08 19.40
CA LEU A 48 13.79 5.11 19.35
C LEU A 48 13.72 4.10 20.52
N LYS A 49 13.39 4.58 21.73
CA LYS A 49 13.25 3.70 22.91
C LYS A 49 12.15 2.65 22.75
N ALA A 50 11.04 2.99 22.12
CA ALA A 50 9.97 2.04 21.83
C ALA A 50 10.40 1.03 20.73
N ALA A 51 11.17 1.48 19.74
CA ALA A 51 11.73 0.60 18.71
C ALA A 51 12.74 -0.40 19.29
N GLU A 52 13.54 0.00 20.30
CA GLU A 52 14.42 -0.92 21.04
C GLU A 52 13.63 -2.05 21.71
N GLY A 53 12.49 -1.71 22.36
CA GLY A 53 11.61 -2.72 22.97
C GLY A 53 11.06 -3.70 21.94
N THR A 54 10.64 -3.21 20.77
CA THR A 54 10.18 -4.07 19.67
C THR A 54 11.31 -4.98 19.14
N ALA A 55 12.54 -4.46 19.04
CA ALA A 55 13.69 -5.25 18.63
C ALA A 55 14.01 -6.38 19.62
N MET A 56 13.90 -6.12 20.93
CA MET A 56 14.06 -7.17 21.97
C MET A 56 13.02 -8.29 21.80
N GLU A 57 11.76 -7.96 21.53
CA GLU A 57 10.73 -8.97 21.27
C GLU A 57 10.99 -9.76 19.96
N LEU A 58 11.52 -9.11 18.91
CA LEU A 58 11.94 -9.80 17.69
C LEU A 58 13.08 -10.79 17.96
N ASP A 59 14.05 -10.42 18.81
CA ASP A 59 15.13 -11.31 19.25
C ASP A 59 14.57 -12.50 20.06
N ASP A 60 13.63 -12.24 20.97
CA ASP A 60 12.99 -13.28 21.79
C ASP A 60 12.19 -14.29 20.95
N CYS A 61 11.70 -13.89 19.77
CA CYS A 61 11.03 -14.81 18.82
C CYS A 61 11.99 -15.80 18.15
N ALA A 62 13.29 -15.54 18.16
CA ALA A 62 14.33 -16.40 17.58
C ALA A 62 14.03 -16.84 16.12
N PHE A 63 13.52 -15.91 15.30
CA PHE A 63 13.19 -16.19 13.90
C PHE A 63 14.41 -16.64 13.09
N PRO A 64 14.39 -17.80 12.46
CA PRO A 64 15.56 -18.34 11.74
C PRO A 64 15.95 -17.54 10.50
N LEU A 65 15.05 -16.69 9.98
CA LEU A 65 15.32 -15.84 8.81
C LEU A 65 15.86 -14.46 9.19
N LEU A 66 15.67 -14.00 10.42
CA LEU A 66 16.15 -12.71 10.88
C LEU A 66 17.67 -12.74 11.10
N ARG A 67 18.42 -11.88 10.41
CA ARG A 67 19.87 -11.83 10.49
C ARG A 67 20.39 -10.66 11.32
N SER A 68 19.75 -9.51 11.19
CA SER A 68 20.12 -8.33 11.97
C SER A 68 18.95 -7.38 12.13
N ILE A 69 19.00 -6.56 13.17
CA ILE A 69 18.09 -5.45 13.41
C ILE A 69 18.94 -4.21 13.65
N GLU A 70 18.69 -3.15 12.89
CA GLU A 70 19.30 -1.83 13.07
C GLU A 70 18.20 -0.81 13.35
N ILE A 71 18.36 0.01 14.38
CA ILE A 71 17.41 1.07 14.76
C ILE A 71 18.10 2.41 14.56
N THR A 72 17.44 3.33 13.88
CA THR A 72 18.02 4.65 13.58
C THR A 72 16.93 5.71 13.42
N ASP A 73 17.28 6.97 13.63
CA ASP A 73 16.50 8.15 13.24
C ASP A 73 17.11 8.88 12.02
N ASP A 74 18.17 8.32 11.45
CA ASP A 74 18.78 8.80 10.20
C ASP A 74 18.27 8.03 9.00
N ALA A 75 17.56 8.73 8.11
CA ALA A 75 17.01 8.12 6.89
C ALA A 75 18.10 7.59 5.95
N ASN A 76 19.28 8.23 5.88
CA ASN A 76 20.35 7.76 5.03
C ASN A 76 20.90 6.40 5.51
N VAL A 77 21.01 6.22 6.82
CA VAL A 77 21.39 4.93 7.42
C VAL A 77 20.30 3.88 7.18
N ALA A 78 19.03 4.26 7.39
CA ALA A 78 17.91 3.34 7.24
C ALA A 78 17.75 2.81 5.82
N PHE A 79 18.00 3.62 4.81
CA PHE A 79 17.85 3.24 3.40
C PHE A 79 19.13 2.77 2.70
N ASP A 80 20.27 2.76 3.39
CA ASP A 80 21.53 2.30 2.81
C ASP A 80 21.45 0.84 2.33
N GLY A 81 21.56 0.62 1.02
CA GLY A 81 21.44 -0.68 0.38
C GLY A 81 20.07 -1.36 0.58
N ALA A 82 19.01 -0.61 0.89
CA ALA A 82 17.66 -1.16 1.05
C ALA A 82 17.13 -1.76 -0.27
N ASN A 83 16.62 -3.00 -0.21
CA ASN A 83 15.98 -3.67 -1.33
C ASN A 83 14.45 -3.54 -1.26
N VAL A 84 13.88 -3.42 -0.05
CA VAL A 84 12.45 -3.19 0.19
C VAL A 84 12.29 -2.11 1.24
N ALA A 85 11.44 -1.13 0.98
CA ALA A 85 11.09 -0.08 1.92
C ALA A 85 9.57 -0.02 2.12
N LEU A 86 9.14 -0.12 3.37
CA LEU A 86 7.74 0.03 3.76
C LEU A 86 7.62 1.37 4.52
N LEU A 87 7.09 2.39 3.85
CA LEU A 87 6.93 3.73 4.40
C LEU A 87 5.59 3.84 5.13
N VAL A 88 5.60 3.46 6.40
CA VAL A 88 4.42 3.36 7.25
C VAL A 88 4.19 4.62 8.06
N GLY A 89 5.25 5.25 8.54
CA GLY A 89 5.19 6.46 9.34
C GLY A 89 4.63 7.65 8.55
N ALA A 90 3.57 8.28 9.10
CA ALA A 90 2.96 9.45 8.52
C ALA A 90 2.36 10.34 9.62
N ARG A 91 2.12 11.61 9.31
CA ARG A 91 1.38 12.50 10.19
C ARG A 91 -0.11 12.24 10.07
N PRO A 92 -0.79 11.77 11.14
CA PRO A 92 -2.23 11.57 11.08
C PRO A 92 -2.98 12.89 11.02
N ARG A 93 -4.17 12.90 10.40
CA ARG A 93 -5.06 14.05 10.43
C ARG A 93 -5.59 14.26 11.84
N THR A 94 -5.46 15.46 12.35
CA THR A 94 -6.00 15.87 13.65
C THR A 94 -7.22 16.77 13.49
N LYS A 95 -8.04 16.90 14.55
CA LYS A 95 -9.23 17.73 14.50
C LYS A 95 -8.85 19.19 14.22
N GLY A 96 -9.50 19.80 13.23
CA GLY A 96 -9.24 21.18 12.80
C GLY A 96 -8.11 21.35 11.79
N MET A 97 -7.42 20.28 11.41
CA MET A 97 -6.39 20.33 10.38
C MET A 97 -7.03 20.39 8.99
N GLU A 98 -6.68 21.40 8.22
CA GLU A 98 -7.07 21.52 6.81
C GLU A 98 -6.31 20.52 5.94
N ARG A 99 -6.81 20.27 4.72
CA ARG A 99 -6.17 19.34 3.77
C ARG A 99 -4.75 19.77 3.42
N GLY A 100 -4.55 21.06 3.17
CA GLY A 100 -3.23 21.61 2.84
C GLY A 100 -2.21 21.44 3.95
N ASP A 101 -2.62 21.63 5.21
CA ASP A 101 -1.75 21.41 6.38
C ASP A 101 -1.29 19.95 6.51
N LEU A 102 -2.21 19.02 6.25
CA LEU A 102 -1.89 17.58 6.28
C LEU A 102 -0.90 17.22 5.17
N LEU A 103 -1.10 17.75 3.95
CA LEU A 103 -0.21 17.51 2.82
C LEU A 103 1.18 18.13 3.08
N ALA A 104 1.26 19.34 3.62
CA ALA A 104 2.52 19.98 3.97
C ALA A 104 3.28 19.19 5.07
N ALA A 105 2.58 18.76 6.13
CA ALA A 105 3.18 17.99 7.21
C ALA A 105 3.74 16.65 6.74
N ASN A 106 3.00 15.94 5.87
CA ASN A 106 3.47 14.69 5.28
C ASN A 106 4.58 14.93 4.25
N GLY A 107 4.54 16.01 3.49
CA GLY A 107 5.63 16.42 2.60
C GLY A 107 6.96 16.56 3.33
N GLY A 108 6.95 17.09 4.56
CA GLY A 108 8.11 17.18 5.44
C GLY A 108 8.67 15.81 5.88
N ILE A 109 7.88 14.75 5.76
CA ILE A 109 8.29 13.37 6.07
C ILE A 109 8.76 12.66 4.80
N PHE A 110 7.94 12.64 3.75
CA PHE A 110 8.17 11.81 2.57
C PHE A 110 9.20 12.39 1.59
N LYS A 111 9.36 13.70 1.53
CA LYS A 111 10.38 14.35 0.69
C LYS A 111 11.81 13.98 1.12
N PRO A 112 12.21 14.11 2.41
CA PRO A 112 13.53 13.67 2.87
C PRO A 112 13.74 12.15 2.73
N GLN A 113 12.69 11.34 2.95
CA GLN A 113 12.79 9.89 2.78
C GLN A 113 12.97 9.50 1.31
N GLY A 114 12.25 10.14 0.38
CA GLY A 114 12.45 9.96 -1.05
C GLY A 114 13.88 10.30 -1.48
N LYS A 115 14.43 11.42 -0.98
CA LYS A 115 15.83 11.78 -1.23
C LYS A 115 16.80 10.74 -0.68
N ALA A 116 16.61 10.27 0.55
CA ALA A 116 17.47 9.27 1.16
C ALA A 116 17.43 7.93 0.41
N ILE A 117 16.27 7.54 -0.12
CA ILE A 117 16.12 6.38 -1.01
C ILE A 117 16.90 6.60 -2.30
N ASN A 118 16.79 7.77 -2.93
CA ASN A 118 17.52 8.11 -4.14
C ASN A 118 19.03 7.94 -3.96
N ASP A 119 19.54 8.42 -2.84
CA ASP A 119 20.98 8.55 -2.60
C ASP A 119 21.60 7.24 -2.08
N ASN A 120 20.81 6.34 -1.47
CA ASN A 120 21.40 5.24 -0.68
C ASN A 120 20.79 3.85 -0.97
N ALA A 121 19.58 3.73 -1.55
CA ALA A 121 18.94 2.43 -1.75
C ALA A 121 19.65 1.57 -2.80
N ALA A 122 19.42 0.27 -2.74
CA ALA A 122 19.88 -0.65 -3.78
C ALA A 122 19.15 -0.41 -5.11
N ASP A 123 19.77 -0.77 -6.23
CA ASP A 123 19.21 -0.57 -7.58
C ASP A 123 17.89 -1.31 -7.82
N ASP A 124 17.64 -2.37 -7.06
CA ASP A 124 16.42 -3.19 -7.13
C ASP A 124 15.34 -2.78 -6.14
N ILE A 125 15.48 -1.63 -5.48
CA ILE A 125 14.55 -1.14 -4.46
C ILE A 125 13.09 -1.25 -4.89
N LYS A 126 12.25 -1.71 -3.96
CA LYS A 126 10.79 -1.70 -4.04
C LYS A 126 10.24 -0.91 -2.87
N VAL A 127 9.49 0.14 -3.16
CA VAL A 127 8.93 1.04 -2.14
C VAL A 127 7.41 0.89 -2.09
N LEU A 128 6.91 0.56 -0.91
CA LEU A 128 5.47 0.57 -0.61
C LEU A 128 5.16 1.68 0.38
N VAL A 129 4.33 2.62 -0.01
CA VAL A 129 3.82 3.66 0.88
C VAL A 129 2.48 3.21 1.49
N VAL A 130 2.46 3.16 2.82
CA VAL A 130 1.30 2.79 3.64
C VAL A 130 0.72 4.01 4.35
N GLY A 131 1.57 4.95 4.74
CA GLY A 131 1.19 6.17 5.45
C GLY A 131 0.28 7.08 4.61
N ASN A 132 -0.85 7.52 5.20
CA ASN A 132 -1.85 8.34 4.51
C ASN A 132 -1.54 9.83 4.49
N PRO A 133 -1.91 10.53 3.40
CA PRO A 133 -2.57 10.05 2.18
C PRO A 133 -1.60 9.28 1.27
N ALA A 134 -1.84 7.97 1.12
CA ALA A 134 -0.85 7.03 0.59
C ALA A 134 -0.42 7.34 -0.86
N ASN A 135 -1.38 7.60 -1.75
CA ASN A 135 -1.08 7.88 -3.16
C ASN A 135 -0.25 9.16 -3.32
N THR A 136 -0.63 10.23 -2.62
CA THR A 136 0.06 11.52 -2.68
C THR A 136 1.41 11.46 -1.99
N ASN A 137 1.53 10.76 -0.85
CA ASN A 137 2.81 10.55 -0.18
C ASN A 137 3.78 9.75 -1.06
N ALA A 138 3.28 8.74 -1.79
CA ALA A 138 4.08 8.00 -2.75
C ALA A 138 4.56 8.88 -3.91
N LEU A 139 3.71 9.79 -4.40
CA LEU A 139 4.08 10.76 -5.43
C LEU A 139 5.17 11.72 -4.95
N ILE A 140 5.09 12.22 -3.71
CA ILE A 140 6.11 13.09 -3.12
C ILE A 140 7.45 12.34 -2.98
N ALA A 141 7.42 11.12 -2.47
CA ALA A 141 8.64 10.31 -2.33
C ALA A 141 9.28 10.01 -3.69
N GLN A 142 8.47 9.63 -4.68
CA GLN A 142 8.92 9.35 -6.04
C GLN A 142 9.52 10.61 -6.71
N ALA A 143 8.85 11.76 -6.62
CA ALA A 143 9.36 13.02 -7.17
C ALA A 143 10.67 13.47 -6.52
N SER A 144 10.94 13.03 -5.30
CA SER A 144 12.17 13.34 -4.54
C SER A 144 13.31 12.34 -4.80
N ALA A 145 13.07 11.34 -5.65
CA ALA A 145 14.02 10.29 -6.02
C ALA A 145 14.19 10.20 -7.54
N PRO A 146 14.75 11.24 -8.20
CA PRO A 146 14.78 11.34 -9.66
C PRO A 146 15.64 10.27 -10.35
N ASP A 147 16.60 9.66 -9.65
CA ASP A 147 17.48 8.62 -10.21
C ASP A 147 16.91 7.20 -10.02
N VAL A 148 15.82 7.06 -9.23
CA VAL A 148 15.13 5.78 -9.03
C VAL A 148 13.95 5.70 -10.01
N PRO A 149 13.81 4.60 -10.78
CA PRO A 149 12.68 4.43 -11.70
C PRO A 149 11.33 4.60 -11.00
N ALA A 150 10.41 5.35 -11.61
CA ALA A 150 9.13 5.69 -11.01
C ALA A 150 8.29 4.46 -10.61
N GLU A 151 8.38 3.38 -11.38
CA GLU A 151 7.71 2.10 -11.12
C GLU A 151 8.18 1.38 -9.85
N ARG A 152 9.24 1.87 -9.21
CA ARG A 152 9.69 1.37 -7.91
C ARG A 152 8.86 1.90 -6.75
N PHE A 153 8.04 2.93 -6.96
CA PHE A 153 7.20 3.54 -5.93
C PHE A 153 5.75 3.12 -6.10
N THR A 154 5.18 2.54 -5.04
CA THR A 154 3.79 2.09 -5.02
C THR A 154 3.07 2.59 -3.76
N ALA A 155 1.74 2.72 -3.84
CA ALA A 155 0.87 3.03 -2.72
C ALA A 155 -0.05 1.85 -2.41
N MET A 156 -0.34 1.63 -1.14
CA MET A 156 -1.13 0.48 -0.69
C MET A 156 -2.63 0.70 -0.87
N THR A 157 -3.23 -0.04 -1.79
CA THR A 157 -4.68 -0.22 -1.93
C THR A 157 -5.11 -1.66 -1.66
N ARG A 158 -4.16 -2.51 -1.24
CA ARG A 158 -4.41 -3.92 -0.93
C ARG A 158 -5.35 -4.11 0.26
N LEU A 159 -5.35 -3.20 1.23
CA LEU A 159 -6.30 -3.25 2.33
C LEU A 159 -7.74 -3.06 1.84
N ASP A 160 -7.96 -2.12 0.92
CA ASP A 160 -9.27 -1.89 0.31
C ASP A 160 -9.69 -3.09 -0.54
N HIS A 161 -8.76 -3.66 -1.28
CA HIS A 161 -8.94 -4.89 -2.05
C HIS A 161 -9.38 -6.06 -1.14
N ASN A 162 -8.68 -6.30 -0.02
CA ASN A 162 -9.00 -7.35 0.94
C ASN A 162 -10.38 -7.12 1.61
N ARG A 163 -10.72 -5.86 1.90
CA ARG A 163 -12.05 -5.48 2.41
C ARG A 163 -13.15 -5.81 1.40
N ALA A 164 -12.93 -5.46 0.14
CA ALA A 164 -13.89 -5.74 -0.94
C ALA A 164 -14.08 -7.24 -1.15
N LEU A 165 -13.00 -8.04 -1.18
CA LEU A 165 -13.07 -9.50 -1.25
C LEU A 165 -13.96 -10.06 -0.13
N THR A 166 -13.75 -9.62 1.11
CA THR A 166 -14.50 -10.13 2.26
C THR A 166 -15.98 -9.74 2.20
N GLN A 167 -16.32 -8.50 1.79
CA GLN A 167 -17.72 -8.09 1.65
C GLN A 167 -18.42 -8.86 0.54
N LEU A 168 -17.75 -9.08 -0.58
CA LEU A 168 -18.28 -9.85 -1.71
C LEU A 168 -18.50 -11.32 -1.32
N ALA A 169 -17.55 -11.94 -0.63
CA ALA A 169 -17.68 -13.31 -0.12
C ALA A 169 -18.87 -13.45 0.83
N LYS A 170 -19.06 -12.49 1.75
CA LYS A 170 -20.21 -12.49 2.68
C LYS A 170 -21.55 -12.34 1.96
N LYS A 171 -21.65 -11.46 0.95
CA LYS A 171 -22.87 -11.26 0.15
C LYS A 171 -23.28 -12.53 -0.58
N THR A 172 -22.33 -13.26 -1.10
CA THR A 172 -22.56 -14.42 -1.98
C THR A 172 -22.48 -15.77 -1.27
N GLY A 173 -22.11 -15.77 0.02
CA GLY A 173 -21.96 -17.03 0.80
C GLY A 173 -20.78 -17.89 0.33
N THR A 174 -19.78 -17.29 -0.32
CA THR A 174 -18.57 -17.95 -0.82
C THR A 174 -17.36 -17.68 0.08
N THR A 175 -16.20 -18.21 -0.27
CA THR A 175 -14.93 -17.88 0.40
C THR A 175 -14.15 -16.84 -0.39
N VAL A 176 -13.22 -16.12 0.25
CA VAL A 176 -12.37 -15.16 -0.44
C VAL A 176 -11.47 -15.81 -1.50
N SER A 177 -11.17 -17.08 -1.37
CA SER A 177 -10.39 -17.86 -2.35
C SER A 177 -11.14 -18.20 -3.63
N ASP A 178 -12.48 -18.09 -3.61
CA ASP A 178 -13.32 -18.31 -4.79
C ASP A 178 -13.41 -17.04 -5.67
N ILE A 179 -12.93 -15.89 -5.16
CA ILE A 179 -13.04 -14.59 -5.82
C ILE A 179 -11.71 -14.23 -6.46
N LYS A 180 -11.77 -13.91 -7.75
CA LYS A 180 -10.63 -13.46 -8.55
C LYS A 180 -10.93 -12.18 -9.29
N ARG A 181 -9.90 -11.50 -9.78
CA ARG A 181 -10.00 -10.35 -10.69
C ARG A 181 -10.79 -9.18 -10.11
N LEU A 182 -10.80 -9.03 -8.78
CA LEU A 182 -11.33 -7.83 -8.15
C LEU A 182 -10.40 -6.65 -8.39
N THR A 183 -10.95 -5.45 -8.52
CA THR A 183 -10.17 -4.23 -8.75
C THR A 183 -10.58 -3.13 -7.77
N ILE A 184 -9.58 -2.43 -7.24
CA ILE A 184 -9.74 -1.12 -6.61
C ILE A 184 -9.17 -0.08 -7.57
N TRP A 185 -9.97 0.92 -7.92
CA TRP A 185 -9.55 2.04 -8.75
C TRP A 185 -9.31 3.31 -7.93
N GLY A 186 -8.36 4.12 -8.36
CA GLY A 186 -8.20 5.50 -7.93
C GLY A 186 -7.38 5.71 -6.67
N ASN A 187 -7.85 6.61 -5.81
CA ASN A 187 -7.19 7.06 -4.59
C ASN A 187 -7.55 6.16 -3.40
N HIS A 188 -6.60 5.92 -2.50
CA HIS A 188 -6.88 5.29 -1.20
C HIS A 188 -7.58 6.31 -0.28
N SER A 189 -8.84 6.59 -0.55
CA SER A 189 -9.68 7.58 0.15
C SER A 189 -11.16 7.17 0.12
N ALA A 190 -12.05 8.07 0.52
CA ALA A 190 -13.49 7.85 0.42
C ALA A 190 -13.99 7.75 -1.04
N THR A 191 -13.19 8.18 -2.02
CA THR A 191 -13.50 8.10 -3.46
C THR A 191 -13.02 6.81 -4.11
N GLN A 192 -12.31 5.93 -3.38
CA GLN A 192 -11.89 4.64 -3.90
C GLN A 192 -13.07 3.88 -4.49
N TYR A 193 -12.85 3.21 -5.61
CA TYR A 193 -13.89 2.46 -6.27
C TYR A 193 -13.56 0.96 -6.35
N PRO A 194 -14.21 0.12 -5.51
CA PRO A 194 -14.16 -1.33 -5.65
C PRO A 194 -15.08 -1.78 -6.79
N ASP A 195 -14.48 -2.36 -7.82
CA ASP A 195 -15.13 -2.77 -9.06
C ASP A 195 -15.27 -4.28 -9.11
N ILE A 196 -16.51 -4.76 -9.24
CA ILE A 196 -16.84 -6.20 -9.35
C ILE A 196 -17.21 -6.62 -10.77
N PHE A 197 -17.28 -5.70 -11.74
CA PHE A 197 -17.78 -6.01 -13.10
C PHE A 197 -16.88 -6.95 -13.89
N HIS A 198 -15.59 -6.97 -13.54
CA HIS A 198 -14.61 -7.90 -14.12
C HIS A 198 -14.17 -9.00 -13.15
N ALA A 199 -14.68 -8.96 -11.91
CA ALA A 199 -14.39 -9.99 -10.92
C ALA A 199 -15.14 -11.28 -11.24
N GLU A 200 -14.58 -12.38 -10.76
CA GLU A 200 -15.14 -13.72 -10.89
C GLU A 200 -15.38 -14.32 -9.51
N ILE A 201 -16.47 -15.05 -9.36
CA ILE A 201 -16.80 -15.89 -8.19
C ILE A 201 -16.97 -17.32 -8.66
N ALA A 202 -16.05 -18.21 -8.26
CA ALA A 202 -16.04 -19.60 -8.71
C ALA A 202 -16.18 -19.73 -10.25
N GLY A 203 -15.47 -18.87 -10.99
CA GLY A 203 -15.43 -18.85 -12.44
C GLY A 203 -16.65 -18.21 -13.15
N LYS A 204 -17.56 -17.58 -12.38
CA LYS A 204 -18.71 -16.83 -12.93
C LYS A 204 -18.52 -15.34 -12.70
N ASN A 205 -19.03 -14.50 -13.60
CA ASN A 205 -18.95 -13.04 -13.42
C ASN A 205 -19.61 -12.61 -12.09
N ALA A 206 -18.86 -11.85 -11.29
CA ALA A 206 -19.29 -11.47 -9.94
C ALA A 206 -20.52 -10.54 -9.95
N ALA A 207 -20.63 -9.62 -10.92
CA ALA A 207 -21.80 -8.73 -11.02
C ALA A 207 -23.08 -9.51 -11.36
N GLU A 208 -22.98 -10.56 -12.18
CA GLU A 208 -24.10 -11.44 -12.51
C GLU A 208 -24.48 -12.31 -11.30
N VAL A 209 -23.52 -12.83 -10.54
CA VAL A 209 -23.78 -13.63 -9.33
C VAL A 209 -24.45 -12.77 -8.25
N VAL A 210 -23.96 -11.55 -8.03
CA VAL A 210 -24.55 -10.60 -7.06
C VAL A 210 -25.92 -10.15 -7.52
N ASN A 211 -26.08 -9.79 -8.78
CA ASN A 211 -27.31 -9.33 -9.43
C ASN A 211 -28.16 -8.36 -8.55
N ASP A 212 -27.48 -7.40 -7.93
CA ASP A 212 -28.07 -6.46 -6.97
C ASP A 212 -27.34 -5.10 -7.08
N GLN A 213 -27.78 -4.29 -8.03
CA GLN A 213 -27.20 -2.98 -8.31
C GLN A 213 -27.36 -2.01 -7.14
N GLN A 214 -28.47 -2.11 -6.41
CA GLN A 214 -28.72 -1.26 -5.26
C GLN A 214 -27.75 -1.58 -4.12
N TRP A 215 -27.56 -2.86 -3.80
CA TRP A 215 -26.56 -3.28 -2.81
C TRP A 215 -25.15 -2.82 -3.19
N LEU A 216 -24.79 -2.95 -4.48
CA LEU A 216 -23.49 -2.50 -4.97
C LEU A 216 -23.24 -1.02 -4.68
N ALA A 217 -24.24 -0.16 -5.00
CA ALA A 217 -24.12 1.29 -4.89
C ALA A 217 -24.26 1.79 -3.44
N ASP A 218 -25.23 1.25 -2.69
CA ASP A 218 -25.67 1.80 -1.40
C ASP A 218 -25.00 1.12 -0.20
N GLU A 219 -24.52 -0.12 -0.36
CA GLU A 219 -23.92 -0.88 0.73
C GLU A 219 -22.44 -1.25 0.47
N PHE A 220 -22.16 -1.96 -0.63
CA PHE A 220 -20.83 -2.51 -0.88
C PHE A 220 -19.75 -1.42 -1.01
N ILE A 221 -19.92 -0.50 -1.95
CA ILE A 221 -18.94 0.57 -2.20
C ILE A 221 -18.75 1.44 -0.95
N PRO A 222 -19.82 1.97 -0.29
CA PRO A 222 -19.65 2.76 0.93
C PRO A 222 -19.04 1.99 2.09
N THR A 223 -19.38 0.70 2.26
CA THR A 223 -18.82 -0.13 3.33
C THR A 223 -17.33 -0.32 3.17
N VAL A 224 -16.85 -0.62 1.97
CA VAL A 224 -15.42 -0.77 1.69
C VAL A 224 -14.70 0.55 1.93
N ALA A 225 -15.20 1.65 1.37
CA ALA A 225 -14.57 2.97 1.46
C ALA A 225 -14.53 3.52 2.90
N LYS A 226 -15.57 3.26 3.71
CA LYS A 226 -15.70 3.78 5.07
C LYS A 226 -15.29 2.79 6.17
N ARG A 227 -14.79 1.61 5.82
CA ARG A 227 -14.43 0.57 6.81
C ARG A 227 -13.42 1.06 7.86
N GLY A 228 -12.47 1.90 7.47
CA GLY A 228 -11.50 2.49 8.40
C GLY A 228 -12.17 3.29 9.51
N ALA A 229 -13.14 4.14 9.18
CA ALA A 229 -13.92 4.92 10.14
C ALA A 229 -14.74 4.04 11.07
N ALA A 230 -15.39 3.00 10.54
CA ALA A 230 -16.17 2.04 11.34
C ALA A 230 -15.29 1.27 12.35
N ILE A 231 -14.04 0.93 11.96
CA ILE A 231 -13.08 0.30 12.88
C ILE A 231 -12.68 1.26 14.00
N ILE A 232 -12.41 2.54 13.69
CA ILE A 232 -12.08 3.55 14.69
C ILE A 232 -13.25 3.73 15.67
N GLU A 233 -14.48 3.79 15.18
CA GLU A 233 -15.67 3.90 16.03
C GLU A 233 -15.82 2.71 16.98
N ALA A 234 -15.64 1.49 16.46
CA ALA A 234 -15.80 0.27 17.25
C ALA A 234 -14.62 -0.02 18.20
N ARG A 235 -13.40 0.27 17.78
CA ARG A 235 -12.17 -0.14 18.48
C ARG A 235 -11.49 0.99 19.26
N GLY A 236 -11.83 2.25 18.95
CA GLY A 236 -11.16 3.44 19.51
C GLY A 236 -9.76 3.71 18.91
N ALA A 237 -9.34 2.95 17.90
CA ALA A 237 -8.06 3.09 17.24
C ALA A 237 -8.16 2.68 15.76
N SER A 238 -7.26 3.21 14.93
CA SER A 238 -7.15 2.83 13.52
C SER A 238 -6.82 1.34 13.34
N SER A 239 -7.16 0.80 12.16
CA SER A 239 -6.73 -0.53 11.77
C SER A 239 -5.20 -0.62 11.74
N ALA A 240 -4.66 -1.62 12.41
CA ALA A 240 -3.23 -1.89 12.47
C ALA A 240 -2.88 -3.26 11.90
N ALA A 241 -3.41 -4.34 12.46
CA ALA A 241 -3.11 -5.69 12.01
C ALA A 241 -3.56 -5.97 10.57
N SER A 242 -4.74 -5.48 10.16
CA SER A 242 -5.22 -5.63 8.78
C SER A 242 -4.44 -4.78 7.79
N ALA A 243 -3.96 -3.60 8.19
CA ALA A 243 -3.09 -2.77 7.36
C ALA A 243 -1.72 -3.45 7.19
N ALA A 244 -1.14 -3.98 8.27
CA ALA A 244 0.10 -4.76 8.21
C ALA A 244 -0.05 -6.00 7.32
N ASN A 245 -1.16 -6.74 7.45
CA ASN A 245 -1.45 -7.88 6.57
C ASN A 245 -1.49 -7.47 5.11
N ALA A 246 -2.20 -6.40 4.78
CA ALA A 246 -2.30 -5.92 3.41
C ALA A 246 -0.94 -5.46 2.83
N ALA A 247 -0.08 -4.85 3.65
CA ALA A 247 1.28 -4.49 3.26
C ALA A 247 2.13 -5.73 2.95
N ILE A 248 2.03 -6.77 3.79
CA ILE A 248 2.65 -8.08 3.53
C ILE A 248 2.14 -8.66 2.19
N ASP A 249 0.82 -8.73 2.00
CA ASP A 249 0.21 -9.27 0.78
C ASP A 249 0.65 -8.51 -0.47
N HIS A 250 0.74 -7.18 -0.39
CA HIS A 250 1.16 -6.32 -1.50
C HIS A 250 2.60 -6.63 -1.94
N VAL A 251 3.56 -6.59 -1.00
CA VAL A 251 4.97 -6.84 -1.30
C VAL A 251 5.19 -8.30 -1.67
N HIS A 252 4.55 -9.24 -0.97
CA HIS A 252 4.62 -10.66 -1.29
C HIS A 252 4.20 -10.93 -2.74
N THR A 253 3.09 -10.37 -3.17
CA THR A 253 2.62 -10.47 -4.56
C THR A 253 3.59 -9.78 -5.53
N TRP A 254 4.13 -8.62 -5.17
CA TRP A 254 5.10 -7.90 -6.01
C TRP A 254 6.39 -8.70 -6.24
N VAL A 255 6.87 -9.42 -5.22
CA VAL A 255 8.10 -10.21 -5.30
C VAL A 255 7.86 -11.58 -5.95
N ASN A 256 6.76 -12.25 -5.60
CA ASN A 256 6.52 -13.65 -5.98
C ASN A 256 5.55 -13.83 -7.15
N GLY A 257 4.88 -12.76 -7.58
CA GLY A 257 3.93 -12.79 -8.70
C GLY A 257 2.47 -12.97 -8.30
N THR A 258 1.58 -12.66 -9.22
CA THR A 258 0.14 -12.94 -9.11
C THR A 258 -0.15 -14.40 -9.50
N ALA A 259 -1.21 -14.97 -8.93
CA ALA A 259 -1.69 -16.28 -9.36
C ALA A 259 -2.12 -16.27 -10.83
N GLU A 260 -2.00 -17.40 -11.51
CA GLU A 260 -2.45 -17.56 -12.88
C GLU A 260 -3.95 -17.28 -13.00
N GLY A 261 -4.33 -16.46 -13.98
CA GLY A 261 -5.71 -16.09 -14.23
C GLY A 261 -6.30 -15.10 -13.22
N ASP A 262 -5.46 -14.50 -12.37
CA ASP A 262 -5.87 -13.49 -11.40
C ASP A 262 -5.02 -12.21 -11.51
N TRP A 263 -5.46 -11.14 -10.87
CA TRP A 263 -4.73 -9.89 -10.68
C TRP A 263 -4.97 -9.31 -9.28
N THR A 264 -4.22 -8.29 -8.95
CA THR A 264 -4.38 -7.55 -7.71
C THR A 264 -4.49 -6.05 -7.97
N SER A 265 -4.78 -5.27 -6.94
CA SER A 265 -4.81 -3.82 -7.03
C SER A 265 -3.55 -3.22 -6.40
N MET A 266 -2.91 -2.31 -7.11
CA MET A 266 -1.74 -1.56 -6.64
C MET A 266 -1.86 -0.09 -7.04
N GLY A 267 -1.55 0.81 -6.10
CA GLY A 267 -1.35 2.22 -6.42
C GLY A 267 0.01 2.39 -7.10
N ILE A 268 0.01 2.76 -8.38
CA ILE A 268 1.21 2.83 -9.22
C ILE A 268 1.22 4.09 -10.08
N PRO A 269 2.39 4.53 -10.58
CA PRO A 269 2.46 5.61 -11.55
C PRO A 269 1.59 5.32 -12.78
N SER A 270 0.71 6.26 -13.13
CA SER A 270 -0.15 6.13 -14.30
C SER A 270 0.66 6.29 -15.60
N ASP A 271 0.37 5.42 -16.55
CA ASP A 271 0.87 5.48 -17.94
C ASP A 271 -0.17 6.03 -18.93
N GLY A 272 -1.26 6.63 -18.44
CA GLY A 272 -2.39 7.09 -19.24
C GLY A 272 -3.48 6.04 -19.46
N SER A 273 -3.29 4.79 -19.04
CA SER A 273 -4.29 3.74 -19.15
C SER A 273 -5.62 4.16 -18.53
N TYR A 274 -6.71 3.74 -19.15
CA TYR A 274 -8.10 4.04 -18.72
C TYR A 274 -8.42 5.53 -18.56
N GLY A 275 -7.67 6.41 -19.23
CA GLY A 275 -7.86 7.86 -19.17
C GLY A 275 -7.38 8.51 -17.86
N VAL A 276 -6.63 7.78 -17.04
CA VAL A 276 -5.97 8.34 -15.83
C VAL A 276 -4.74 9.12 -16.27
N PRO A 277 -4.64 10.43 -15.98
CA PRO A 277 -3.51 11.24 -16.42
C PRO A 277 -2.16 10.72 -15.91
N GLU A 278 -1.13 10.80 -16.74
CA GLU A 278 0.25 10.58 -16.32
C GLU A 278 0.65 11.58 -15.21
N GLY A 279 1.63 11.23 -14.41
CA GLY A 279 2.09 12.05 -13.28
C GLY A 279 1.20 11.96 -12.04
N LEU A 280 0.33 10.94 -11.98
CA LEU A 280 -0.42 10.53 -10.80
C LEU A 280 0.03 9.15 -10.34
N ILE A 281 -0.10 8.87 -9.06
CA ILE A 281 -0.08 7.50 -8.53
C ILE A 281 -1.53 7.11 -8.21
N SER A 282 -2.07 6.15 -8.96
CA SER A 282 -3.45 5.72 -8.90
C SER A 282 -3.53 4.20 -8.79
N SER A 283 -4.55 3.68 -8.13
CA SER A 283 -4.79 2.24 -8.08
C SER A 283 -5.33 1.72 -9.41
N PHE A 284 -4.72 0.63 -9.87
CA PHE A 284 -5.06 -0.12 -11.07
C PHE A 284 -5.09 -1.62 -10.79
N PRO A 285 -5.81 -2.40 -11.61
CA PRO A 285 -5.61 -3.85 -11.67
C PRO A 285 -4.26 -4.15 -12.32
N VAL A 286 -3.46 -4.97 -11.67
CA VAL A 286 -2.13 -5.35 -12.17
C VAL A 286 -1.90 -6.86 -12.07
N THR A 287 -1.20 -7.40 -13.05
CA THR A 287 -0.53 -8.70 -12.93
C THR A 287 0.93 -8.46 -12.59
N VAL A 288 1.53 -9.40 -11.88
CA VAL A 288 2.94 -9.35 -11.50
C VAL A 288 3.64 -10.62 -11.94
N LYS A 289 4.77 -10.47 -12.61
CA LYS A 289 5.66 -11.56 -13.02
C LYS A 289 7.12 -11.13 -12.85
N ASP A 290 7.93 -12.00 -12.29
CA ASP A 290 9.37 -11.77 -12.10
C ASP A 290 9.70 -10.44 -11.40
N GLY A 291 8.87 -10.06 -10.41
CA GLY A 291 9.02 -8.83 -9.64
C GLY A 291 8.65 -7.53 -10.38
N GLN A 292 8.03 -7.65 -11.55
CA GLN A 292 7.54 -6.53 -12.35
C GLN A 292 6.03 -6.60 -12.49
N TYR A 293 5.34 -5.47 -12.28
CA TYR A 293 3.91 -5.37 -12.50
C TYR A 293 3.60 -4.81 -13.89
N SER A 294 2.42 -5.16 -14.39
CA SER A 294 1.85 -4.61 -15.61
C SER A 294 0.37 -4.31 -15.40
N ILE A 295 -0.10 -3.14 -15.85
CA ILE A 295 -1.53 -2.80 -15.81
C ILE A 295 -2.29 -3.75 -16.71
N VAL A 296 -3.35 -4.35 -16.19
CA VAL A 296 -4.28 -5.16 -16.99
C VAL A 296 -4.98 -4.25 -17.99
N GLN A 297 -4.84 -4.56 -19.27
CA GLN A 297 -5.39 -3.76 -20.36
C GLN A 297 -6.70 -4.35 -20.90
N GLY A 298 -7.47 -3.51 -21.62
CA GLY A 298 -8.64 -3.96 -22.38
C GLY A 298 -9.89 -4.26 -21.57
N LEU A 299 -9.96 -3.81 -20.31
CA LEU A 299 -11.19 -3.91 -19.53
C LEU A 299 -12.22 -2.90 -20.05
N ASP A 300 -13.43 -3.36 -20.31
CA ASP A 300 -14.55 -2.50 -20.70
C ASP A 300 -15.09 -1.76 -19.47
N ILE A 301 -14.99 -0.45 -19.48
CA ILE A 301 -15.41 0.40 -18.37
C ILE A 301 -16.80 0.97 -18.66
N ASN A 302 -17.82 0.41 -18.02
CA ASN A 302 -19.19 0.88 -18.16
C ASN A 302 -19.39 2.29 -17.52
N GLU A 303 -20.50 2.94 -17.82
CA GLU A 303 -20.79 4.31 -17.35
C GLU A 303 -20.79 4.42 -15.82
N PHE A 304 -21.30 3.41 -15.11
CA PHE A 304 -21.33 3.37 -13.64
C PHE A 304 -19.92 3.39 -13.05
N SER A 305 -19.02 2.58 -13.61
CA SER A 305 -17.60 2.52 -13.20
C SER A 305 -16.86 3.78 -13.61
N ARG A 306 -17.10 4.27 -14.83
CA ARG A 306 -16.44 5.46 -15.36
C ARG A 306 -16.64 6.68 -14.47
N ALA A 307 -17.88 6.95 -14.08
CA ALA A 307 -18.19 8.08 -13.20
C ALA A 307 -17.43 8.03 -11.86
N ARG A 308 -17.26 6.84 -11.29
CA ARG A 308 -16.56 6.64 -10.01
C ARG A 308 -15.04 6.73 -10.15
N ILE A 309 -14.50 6.15 -11.19
CA ILE A 309 -13.07 6.28 -11.53
C ILE A 309 -12.72 7.74 -11.72
N ASP A 310 -13.50 8.48 -12.52
CA ASP A 310 -13.25 9.89 -12.80
C ASP A 310 -13.34 10.77 -11.54
N ALA A 311 -14.27 10.48 -10.62
CA ALA A 311 -14.37 11.19 -9.34
C ALA A 311 -13.11 10.97 -8.47
N SER A 312 -12.59 9.75 -8.42
CA SER A 312 -11.38 9.43 -7.66
C SER A 312 -10.13 10.01 -8.31
N VAL A 313 -10.04 9.96 -9.63
CA VAL A 313 -8.94 10.57 -10.39
C VAL A 313 -8.93 12.08 -10.23
N LYS A 314 -10.08 12.74 -10.24
CA LYS A 314 -10.20 14.18 -9.97
C LYS A 314 -9.61 14.54 -8.60
N GLU A 315 -9.90 13.76 -7.56
CA GLU A 315 -9.31 13.97 -6.23
C GLU A 315 -7.78 13.85 -6.26
N LEU A 316 -7.24 12.86 -6.98
CA LEU A 316 -5.79 12.71 -7.16
C LEU A 316 -5.15 13.89 -7.88
N VAL A 317 -5.80 14.42 -8.91
CA VAL A 317 -5.35 15.64 -9.62
C VAL A 317 -5.29 16.83 -8.66
N GLU A 318 -6.36 17.03 -7.88
CA GLU A 318 -6.41 18.11 -6.89
C GLU A 318 -5.31 17.96 -5.82
N GLU A 319 -5.04 16.74 -5.35
CA GLU A 319 -3.95 16.48 -4.38
C GLU A 319 -2.57 16.72 -4.99
N ARG A 320 -2.33 16.26 -6.22
CA ARG A 320 -1.08 16.50 -6.95
C ARG A 320 -0.84 18.01 -7.11
N ASP A 321 -1.86 18.75 -7.55
CA ASP A 321 -1.73 20.17 -7.79
C ASP A 321 -1.46 20.93 -6.48
N ALA A 322 -2.11 20.54 -5.39
CA ALA A 322 -1.85 21.11 -4.07
C ALA A 322 -0.41 20.87 -3.58
N VAL A 323 0.14 19.66 -3.73
CA VAL A 323 1.53 19.41 -3.32
C VAL A 323 2.55 20.06 -4.25
N ARG A 324 2.20 20.31 -5.51
CA ARG A 324 2.99 21.10 -6.44
C ARG A 324 3.03 22.58 -6.02
N GLU A 325 1.90 23.17 -5.67
CA GLU A 325 1.83 24.54 -5.13
C GLU A 325 2.63 24.69 -3.83
N LEU A 326 2.70 23.64 -3.01
CA LEU A 326 3.53 23.60 -1.80
C LEU A 326 5.03 23.39 -2.08
N GLY A 327 5.44 23.18 -3.33
CA GLY A 327 6.83 22.92 -3.70
C GLY A 327 7.35 21.56 -3.22
N LEU A 328 6.47 20.59 -3.08
CA LEU A 328 6.81 19.24 -2.62
C LEU A 328 7.17 18.28 -3.78
N ILE A 329 6.68 18.63 -4.97
CA ILE A 329 6.99 17.93 -6.23
C ILE A 329 7.31 18.93 -7.34
#